data_2db54d86ec3ee2d34d845e17fbf624c8
#
_entry.id   2db54d86ec3ee2d34d845e17fbf624c8
#
_cell.length_a   1.000
_cell.length_b   1.000
_cell.length_c   1.000
_cell.angle_alpha   90.00
_cell.angle_beta   90.00
_cell.angle_gamma   90.00
#
_symmetry.space_group_name_H-M   'P 1'
#
loop_
_entity.id
_entity.type
_entity.pdbx_description
1 polymer ?
#
loop_
_entity_poly.entity_id
_entity_poly.type
_entity_poly.pdbx_seq_one_letter_code
_entity_poly.pdbx_strand_id
1 'polypeptide(L)'
;MEAGRQEGHFLYFERYAVERQAEINAQLRRGEFYIEQLRTLDEGKKIPVPGGLIHHWIGAAFLPGATLAQSKAVLEDYERQNVNYYPDVSKSRLISRDGDTRNVFLQFYSKTIVTAVFNVNFASTTTNYSAAQTQIRSCSTRVADVEDFGKPEERELSPADSRGYLWQLCTWWRIEEKSGGTYIQVEAIELSRTVPFVFAWIVNPIIRDVPKTFLSHLLRATQKAVIGKDKESSAAPSPVSSELLSASFFGHLLQQMPCFGASFFGGRNQQHLCLVAIFGHAVTAAI
;
A
#
# COMPACT_ATOMS: atom_id res chain seq x y z
N MET A 1 0.69 -1.62 20.51
CA MET A 1 0.10 -2.90 20.05
C MET A 1 1.19 -3.71 19.36
N GLU A 2 1.61 -4.80 19.94
CA GLU A 2 2.37 -5.80 19.18
C GLU A 2 1.37 -6.56 18.32
N ALA A 3 1.30 -6.22 17.03
CA ALA A 3 0.49 -6.97 16.11
C ALA A 3 1.07 -8.39 16.00
N GLY A 4 0.44 -9.30 16.71
CA GLY A 4 0.34 -10.68 16.35
C GLY A 4 1.44 -11.66 16.62
N ARG A 5 2.06 -11.69 17.77
CA ARG A 5 2.64 -12.93 18.27
C ARG A 5 1.68 -13.56 19.30
N GLN A 6 0.69 -14.30 18.83
CA GLN A 6 0.04 -15.30 19.67
C GLN A 6 0.75 -16.64 19.45
N GLU A 7 1.11 -17.24 20.55
CA GLU A 7 1.74 -18.54 20.76
C GLU A 7 1.98 -19.42 19.50
N GLY A 8 3.24 -19.48 19.04
CA GLY A 8 3.74 -20.51 18.14
C GLY A 8 3.61 -20.24 16.65
N HIS A 9 2.84 -19.24 16.18
CA HIS A 9 2.62 -18.99 14.77
C HIS A 9 3.36 -17.73 14.30
N PHE A 10 4.28 -17.89 13.34
CA PHE A 10 5.03 -16.76 12.80
C PHE A 10 4.25 -16.05 11.70
N LEU A 11 3.66 -16.80 10.78
CA LEU A 11 2.80 -16.25 9.73
C LEU A 11 1.34 -16.19 10.20
N TYR A 12 0.63 -15.17 9.76
CA TYR A 12 -0.75 -14.93 10.21
C TYR A 12 -1.69 -16.09 9.87
N PHE A 13 -1.59 -16.63 8.65
CA PHE A 13 -2.48 -17.69 8.19
C PHE A 13 -2.27 -19.04 8.93
N GLU A 14 -1.18 -19.21 9.66
CA GLU A 14 -0.94 -20.38 10.51
C GLU A 14 -1.87 -20.44 11.73
N ARG A 15 -2.65 -19.38 11.97
CA ARG A 15 -3.67 -19.29 13.03
C ARG A 15 -5.01 -19.88 12.63
N TYR A 16 -5.21 -20.14 11.32
CA TYR A 16 -6.44 -20.70 10.83
C TYR A 16 -6.52 -22.20 11.12
N ALA A 17 -7.73 -22.77 10.95
CA ALA A 17 -7.91 -24.23 10.97
C ALA A 17 -7.02 -24.89 9.91
N VAL A 18 -6.61 -26.12 10.17
CA VAL A 18 -5.63 -26.88 9.36
C VAL A 18 -6.06 -26.94 7.89
N GLU A 19 -7.35 -27.12 7.64
CA GLU A 19 -7.91 -27.18 6.28
C GLU A 19 -7.69 -25.85 5.55
N ARG A 20 -7.95 -24.73 6.22
CA ARG A 20 -7.77 -23.39 5.64
C ARG A 20 -6.29 -23.07 5.42
N GLN A 21 -5.41 -23.49 6.34
CA GLN A 21 -3.95 -23.38 6.13
C GLN A 21 -3.50 -24.15 4.89
N ALA A 22 -4.02 -25.36 4.69
CA ALA A 22 -3.68 -26.19 3.53
C ALA A 22 -4.14 -25.54 2.22
N GLU A 23 -5.34 -24.96 2.17
CA GLU A 23 -5.85 -24.22 1.01
C GLU A 23 -4.95 -23.02 0.68
N ILE A 24 -4.62 -22.19 1.68
CA ILE A 24 -3.75 -21.02 1.50
C ILE A 24 -2.37 -21.46 1.04
N ASN A 25 -1.78 -22.46 1.65
CA ASN A 25 -0.49 -23.01 1.24
C ASN A 25 -0.52 -23.53 -0.21
N ALA A 26 -1.56 -24.24 -0.60
CA ALA A 26 -1.73 -24.72 -1.97
C ALA A 26 -1.84 -23.56 -2.96
N GLN A 27 -2.59 -22.49 -2.61
CA GLN A 27 -2.69 -21.27 -3.40
C GLN A 27 -1.32 -20.61 -3.58
N LEU A 28 -0.59 -20.39 -2.48
CA LEU A 28 0.74 -19.75 -2.50
C LEU A 28 1.76 -20.59 -3.31
N ARG A 29 1.68 -21.93 -3.22
CA ARG A 29 2.54 -22.84 -3.96
C ARG A 29 2.28 -22.85 -5.48
N ARG A 30 1.09 -22.48 -5.92
CA ARG A 30 0.80 -22.26 -7.35
C ARG A 30 1.30 -20.89 -7.86
N GLY A 31 1.94 -20.08 -7.00
CA GLY A 31 2.42 -18.74 -7.33
C GLY A 31 1.35 -17.66 -7.26
N GLU A 32 0.18 -17.97 -6.69
CA GLU A 32 -0.89 -17.04 -6.43
C GLU A 32 -0.64 -16.28 -5.12
N PHE A 33 -1.16 -15.05 -5.01
CA PHE A 33 -1.07 -14.27 -3.77
C PHE A 33 -2.30 -14.53 -2.91
N TYR A 34 -2.09 -14.70 -1.61
CA TYR A 34 -3.15 -14.66 -0.62
C TYR A 34 -3.30 -13.22 -0.11
N ILE A 35 -4.51 -12.65 -0.20
CA ILE A 35 -4.80 -11.29 0.28
C ILE A 35 -6.14 -11.29 0.98
N GLU A 36 -6.18 -10.76 2.20
CA GLU A 36 -7.37 -10.71 3.04
C GLU A 36 -7.48 -9.37 3.76
N GLN A 37 -8.71 -8.86 3.87
CA GLN A 37 -9.03 -7.75 4.75
C GLN A 37 -9.31 -8.27 6.15
N LEU A 38 -8.57 -7.75 7.12
CA LEU A 38 -8.73 -8.09 8.52
C LEU A 38 -9.61 -7.08 9.25
N ARG A 39 -10.08 -7.46 10.44
CA ARG A 39 -10.78 -6.56 11.34
C ARG A 39 -9.87 -6.20 12.50
N THR A 40 -9.64 -4.89 12.69
CA THR A 40 -8.94 -4.39 13.89
C THR A 40 -9.98 -4.14 14.96
N LEU A 41 -9.93 -4.95 16.00
CA LEU A 41 -10.86 -4.89 17.13
C LEU A 41 -10.08 -4.71 18.43
N ASP A 42 -10.68 -4.01 19.38
CA ASP A 42 -10.26 -3.94 20.76
C ASP A 42 -11.31 -4.66 21.61
N GLU A 43 -10.92 -5.72 22.32
CA GLU A 43 -11.84 -6.59 23.09
C GLU A 43 -13.09 -7.04 22.27
N GLY A 44 -12.90 -7.34 20.98
CA GLY A 44 -13.98 -7.74 20.07
C GLY A 44 -14.84 -6.61 19.53
N LYS A 45 -14.58 -5.35 19.90
CA LYS A 45 -15.32 -4.16 19.46
C LYS A 45 -14.52 -3.35 18.44
N LYS A 46 -15.23 -2.65 17.54
CA LYS A 46 -14.60 -1.69 16.64
C LYS A 46 -13.90 -0.59 17.43
N ILE A 47 -12.67 -0.27 17.03
CA ILE A 47 -11.95 0.88 17.58
C ILE A 47 -12.55 2.15 16.97
N PRO A 48 -13.10 3.08 17.77
CA PRO A 48 -13.62 4.33 17.23
C PRO A 48 -12.48 5.26 16.83
N VAL A 49 -12.52 5.74 15.60
CA VAL A 49 -11.60 6.77 15.10
C VAL A 49 -12.45 7.96 14.66
N PRO A 50 -12.49 9.05 15.45
CA PRO A 50 -13.29 10.23 15.12
C PRO A 50 -12.88 10.80 13.74
N GLY A 51 -13.83 10.84 12.81
CA GLY A 51 -13.59 11.32 11.44
C GLY A 51 -12.66 10.45 10.59
N GLY A 52 -12.30 9.25 11.04
CA GLY A 52 -11.36 8.36 10.36
C GLY A 52 -11.85 6.93 10.16
N LEU A 53 -11.06 6.19 9.39
CA LEU A 53 -11.24 4.77 9.09
C LEU A 53 -9.93 4.02 9.33
N ILE A 54 -10.04 2.80 9.85
CA ILE A 54 -8.94 1.85 9.93
C ILE A 54 -9.08 0.88 8.77
N HIS A 55 -8.04 0.77 7.97
CA HIS A 55 -7.88 -0.26 6.95
C HIS A 55 -6.82 -1.25 7.43
N HIS A 56 -7.18 -2.52 7.55
CA HIS A 56 -6.28 -3.57 8.00
C HIS A 56 -6.28 -4.69 6.96
N TRP A 57 -5.12 -4.93 6.39
CA TRP A 57 -4.96 -5.90 5.31
C TRP A 57 -3.74 -6.77 5.54
N ILE A 58 -3.83 -7.98 5.02
CA ILE A 58 -2.71 -8.91 4.98
C ILE A 58 -2.56 -9.45 3.57
N GLY A 59 -1.31 -9.60 3.15
CA GLY A 59 -0.95 -10.24 1.90
C GLY A 59 0.20 -11.21 2.09
N ALA A 60 0.20 -12.33 1.38
CA ALA A 60 1.29 -13.30 1.41
C ALA A 60 1.62 -13.84 0.03
N ALA A 61 2.88 -14.25 -0.14
CA ALA A 61 3.40 -14.94 -1.31
C ALA A 61 4.40 -16.02 -0.88
N PHE A 62 4.59 -17.03 -1.72
CA PHE A 62 5.67 -17.99 -1.63
C PHE A 62 6.67 -17.77 -2.77
N LEU A 63 7.95 -17.75 -2.45
CA LEU A 63 9.06 -17.55 -3.37
C LEU A 63 9.87 -18.85 -3.45
N PRO A 64 9.63 -19.69 -4.47
CA PRO A 64 10.35 -20.96 -4.60
C PRO A 64 11.84 -20.73 -4.78
N GLY A 65 12.67 -21.49 -4.05
CA GLY A 65 14.12 -21.42 -4.13
C GLY A 65 14.77 -20.19 -3.50
N ALA A 66 14.00 -19.16 -3.14
CA ALA A 66 14.54 -17.97 -2.51
C ALA A 66 14.93 -18.24 -1.06
N THR A 67 16.00 -17.57 -0.59
CA THR A 67 16.44 -17.60 0.80
C THR A 67 15.87 -16.42 1.58
N LEU A 68 15.89 -16.53 2.92
CA LEU A 68 15.58 -15.41 3.82
C LEU A 68 16.50 -14.23 3.54
N ALA A 69 17.79 -14.48 3.35
CA ALA A 69 18.78 -13.42 3.10
C ALA A 69 18.48 -12.62 1.83
N GLN A 70 18.11 -13.29 0.73
CA GLN A 70 17.74 -12.64 -0.53
C GLN A 70 16.47 -11.79 -0.36
N SER A 71 15.44 -12.35 0.28
CA SER A 71 14.18 -11.66 0.51
C SER A 71 14.35 -10.44 1.41
N LYS A 72 15.10 -10.58 2.51
CA LYS A 72 15.45 -9.50 3.42
C LYS A 72 16.24 -8.40 2.71
N ALA A 73 17.24 -8.76 1.89
CA ALA A 73 18.07 -7.80 1.17
C ALA A 73 17.26 -6.92 0.18
N VAL A 74 16.18 -7.44 -0.41
CA VAL A 74 15.28 -6.65 -1.26
C VAL A 74 14.43 -5.70 -0.42
N LEU A 75 13.87 -6.17 0.68
CA LEU A 75 12.99 -5.37 1.53
C LEU A 75 13.73 -4.28 2.32
N GLU A 76 15.02 -4.48 2.63
CA GLU A 76 15.88 -3.50 3.31
C GLU A 76 16.67 -2.60 2.35
N ASP A 77 16.55 -2.78 1.05
CA ASP A 77 17.19 -1.93 0.04
C ASP A 77 16.42 -0.62 -0.13
N TYR A 78 16.46 0.22 0.90
CA TYR A 78 15.69 1.46 0.99
C TYR A 78 16.06 2.49 -0.06
N GLU A 79 17.23 2.41 -0.63
CA GLU A 79 17.67 3.33 -1.71
C GLU A 79 17.06 2.95 -3.07
N ARG A 80 16.62 1.70 -3.23
CA ARG A 80 16.09 1.17 -4.50
C ARG A 80 14.62 0.77 -4.44
N GLN A 81 13.90 1.17 -3.41
CA GLN A 81 12.47 0.88 -3.31
C GLN A 81 11.68 1.49 -4.47
N ASN A 82 12.07 2.69 -4.92
CA ASN A 82 11.48 3.33 -6.09
C ASN A 82 11.76 2.59 -7.42
N VAL A 83 12.80 1.78 -7.49
CA VAL A 83 13.08 0.92 -8.65
C VAL A 83 12.29 -0.38 -8.55
N ASN A 84 12.32 -1.00 -7.36
CA ASN A 84 11.69 -2.28 -7.12
C ASN A 84 10.16 -2.19 -7.17
N TYR A 85 9.58 -1.08 -6.71
CA TYR A 85 8.13 -0.89 -6.55
C TYR A 85 7.55 0.23 -7.42
N TYR A 86 8.22 0.56 -8.53
CA TYR A 86 7.67 1.50 -9.51
C TYR A 86 6.39 0.94 -10.16
N PRO A 87 5.34 1.73 -10.41
CA PRO A 87 5.18 3.15 -10.12
C PRO A 87 4.64 3.49 -8.71
N ASP A 88 4.27 2.50 -7.90
CA ASP A 88 3.62 2.72 -6.61
C ASP A 88 4.53 3.48 -5.62
N VAL A 89 5.85 3.32 -5.75
CA VAL A 89 6.85 4.13 -5.06
C VAL A 89 7.65 4.90 -6.11
N SER A 90 7.50 6.22 -6.12
CA SER A 90 8.15 7.10 -7.10
C SER A 90 9.52 7.61 -6.66
N LYS A 91 9.72 7.78 -5.35
CA LYS A 91 11.00 8.19 -4.75
C LYS A 91 11.24 7.40 -3.48
N SER A 92 12.51 7.05 -3.24
CA SER A 92 12.92 6.37 -2.01
C SER A 92 14.33 6.77 -1.62
N ARG A 93 14.61 6.82 -0.32
CA ARG A 93 15.95 7.02 0.22
C ARG A 93 16.01 6.62 1.69
N LEU A 94 17.17 6.19 2.13
CA LEU A 94 17.51 6.08 3.54
C LEU A 94 17.87 7.48 4.07
N ILE A 95 17.15 7.98 5.06
CA ILE A 95 17.42 9.29 5.68
C ILE A 95 18.58 9.16 6.67
N SER A 96 18.48 8.19 7.59
CA SER A 96 19.49 7.96 8.62
C SER A 96 19.39 6.54 9.21
N ARG A 97 20.43 6.17 9.92
CA ARG A 97 20.47 4.97 10.76
C ARG A 97 20.70 5.41 12.21
N ASP A 98 19.83 4.96 13.09
CA ASP A 98 19.92 5.24 14.52
C ASP A 98 19.75 3.93 15.29
N GLY A 99 20.87 3.35 15.71
CA GLY A 99 20.91 2.00 16.24
C GLY A 99 20.30 0.99 15.27
N ASP A 100 19.29 0.25 15.73
CA ASP A 100 18.57 -0.72 14.92
C ASP A 100 17.45 -0.10 14.07
N THR A 101 17.21 1.20 14.24
CA THR A 101 16.19 1.92 13.48
C THR A 101 16.78 2.48 12.18
N ARG A 102 16.03 2.32 11.11
CA ARG A 102 16.28 2.93 9.79
C ARG A 102 15.18 3.96 9.55
N ASN A 103 15.58 5.24 9.46
CA ASN A 103 14.67 6.30 9.05
C ASN A 103 14.67 6.36 7.52
N VAL A 104 13.50 6.15 6.92
CA VAL A 104 13.32 5.96 5.48
C VAL A 104 12.32 6.96 4.96
N PHE A 105 12.61 7.55 3.82
CA PHE A 105 11.66 8.35 3.05
C PHE A 105 11.14 7.56 1.85
N LEU A 106 9.83 7.52 1.68
CA LEU A 106 9.17 7.00 0.49
C LEU A 106 8.16 8.02 -0.03
N GLN A 107 8.12 8.21 -1.34
CA GLN A 107 7.02 8.91 -1.99
C GLN A 107 6.14 7.88 -2.68
N PHE A 108 4.92 7.72 -2.16
CA PHE A 108 3.90 6.86 -2.75
C PHE A 108 3.13 7.60 -3.83
N TYR A 109 2.83 6.86 -4.89
CA TYR A 109 1.99 7.32 -5.99
C TYR A 109 0.85 6.32 -6.21
N SER A 110 -0.38 6.79 -6.23
CA SER A 110 -1.55 6.00 -6.58
C SER A 110 -2.43 6.78 -7.53
N LYS A 111 -2.76 6.16 -8.64
CA LYS A 111 -3.70 6.71 -9.63
C LYS A 111 -4.85 5.73 -9.79
N THR A 112 -5.97 6.07 -9.19
CA THR A 112 -7.23 5.35 -9.34
C THR A 112 -8.27 6.28 -9.95
N ILE A 113 -9.25 6.75 -9.17
CA ILE A 113 -10.19 7.80 -9.60
C ILE A 113 -9.52 9.18 -9.46
N VAL A 114 -8.73 9.34 -8.40
CA VAL A 114 -7.91 10.52 -8.15
C VAL A 114 -6.45 10.11 -8.12
N THR A 115 -5.58 11.03 -8.50
CA THR A 115 -4.16 10.88 -8.23
C THR A 115 -3.89 11.31 -6.80
N ALA A 116 -3.37 10.40 -6.00
CA ALA A 116 -2.94 10.63 -4.63
C ALA A 116 -1.42 10.40 -4.54
N VAL A 117 -0.70 11.37 -4.03
CA VAL A 117 0.75 11.28 -3.82
C VAL A 117 1.06 11.69 -2.40
N PHE A 118 1.88 10.90 -1.72
CA PHE A 118 2.24 11.08 -0.33
C PHE A 118 3.76 11.02 -0.15
N ASN A 119 4.32 11.99 0.53
CA ASN A 119 5.65 11.89 1.11
C ASN A 119 5.52 11.31 2.52
N VAL A 120 6.16 10.19 2.75
CA VAL A 120 6.06 9.47 4.03
C VAL A 120 7.46 9.19 4.57
N ASN A 121 7.69 9.59 5.82
CA ASN A 121 8.86 9.17 6.57
C ASN A 121 8.47 7.98 7.46
N PHE A 122 9.31 6.96 7.48
CA PHE A 122 9.13 5.77 8.30
C PHE A 122 10.28 5.60 9.27
N ALA A 123 9.96 5.11 10.47
CA ALA A 123 10.90 4.43 11.33
C ALA A 123 10.73 2.92 11.11
N SER A 124 11.78 2.28 10.62
CA SER A 124 11.81 0.86 10.28
C SER A 124 12.80 0.12 11.18
N THR A 125 12.37 -0.99 11.76
CA THR A 125 13.20 -1.86 12.64
C THR A 125 13.12 -3.29 12.16
N THR A 126 14.24 -4.02 12.23
CA THR A 126 14.31 -5.43 11.86
C THR A 126 14.60 -6.27 13.12
N THR A 127 13.77 -7.30 13.32
CA THR A 127 13.94 -8.29 14.39
C THR A 127 14.17 -9.66 13.78
N ASN A 128 15.29 -10.28 14.09
CA ASN A 128 15.57 -11.67 13.70
C ASN A 128 15.14 -12.58 14.84
N TYR A 129 14.19 -13.48 14.59
CA TYR A 129 13.67 -14.43 15.58
C TYR A 129 14.45 -15.74 15.57
N SER A 130 14.93 -16.14 14.39
CA SER A 130 15.76 -17.33 14.17
C SER A 130 16.60 -17.17 12.90
N ALA A 131 17.40 -18.17 12.56
CA ALA A 131 18.10 -18.21 11.29
C ALA A 131 17.17 -18.26 10.08
N ALA A 132 15.90 -18.68 10.26
CA ALA A 132 14.91 -18.84 9.21
C ALA A 132 13.74 -17.83 9.31
N GLN A 133 13.71 -16.96 10.32
CA GLN A 133 12.58 -16.06 10.56
C GLN A 133 13.04 -14.65 10.91
N THR A 134 12.55 -13.67 10.16
CA THR A 134 12.78 -12.25 10.43
C THR A 134 11.53 -11.43 10.21
N GLN A 135 11.39 -10.34 10.95
CA GLN A 135 10.33 -9.36 10.79
C GLN A 135 10.93 -7.96 10.59
N ILE A 136 10.38 -7.23 9.63
CA ILE A 136 10.66 -5.81 9.43
C ILE A 136 9.37 -5.08 9.79
N ARG A 137 9.44 -4.18 10.78
CA ARG A 137 8.33 -3.31 11.18
C ARG A 137 8.64 -1.89 10.73
N SER A 138 7.74 -1.28 10.00
CA SER A 138 7.88 0.12 9.55
C SER A 138 6.60 0.88 9.90
N CYS A 139 6.73 1.95 10.69
CA CYS A 139 5.61 2.84 10.98
C CYS A 139 5.94 4.26 10.53
N SER A 140 4.96 4.92 9.89
CA SER A 140 5.12 6.30 9.48
C SER A 140 5.29 7.22 10.68
N THR A 141 6.28 8.09 10.61
CA THR A 141 6.54 9.16 11.60
C THR A 141 6.05 10.52 11.08
N ARG A 142 5.87 10.62 9.76
CA ARG A 142 5.32 11.80 9.09
C ARG A 142 4.65 11.36 7.80
N VAL A 143 3.51 11.97 7.49
CA VAL A 143 2.82 11.86 6.20
C VAL A 143 2.50 13.26 5.72
N ALA A 144 2.72 13.54 4.44
CA ALA A 144 2.31 14.78 3.80
C ALA A 144 1.73 14.48 2.41
N ASP A 145 0.59 15.07 2.11
CA ASP A 145 0.05 15.07 0.74
C ASP A 145 0.96 15.89 -0.18
N VAL A 146 1.09 15.47 -1.44
CA VAL A 146 1.84 16.17 -2.48
C VAL A 146 0.89 16.63 -3.56
N GLU A 147 1.03 17.88 -3.98
CA GLU A 147 0.36 18.41 -5.17
C GLU A 147 1.35 18.71 -6.30
N ASP A 148 0.82 18.88 -7.49
CA ASP A 148 1.57 19.13 -8.72
C ASP A 148 2.69 18.13 -9.00
N PHE A 149 2.44 16.85 -8.62
CA PHE A 149 3.38 15.74 -8.80
C PHE A 149 3.92 15.67 -10.24
N GLY A 150 5.25 15.58 -10.35
CA GLY A 150 5.96 15.51 -11.63
C GLY A 150 6.08 16.83 -12.37
N LYS A 151 5.61 17.95 -11.78
CA LYS A 151 5.77 19.29 -12.32
C LYS A 151 6.87 20.06 -11.58
N PRO A 152 7.38 21.19 -12.14
CA PRO A 152 8.32 22.06 -11.43
C PRO A 152 7.79 22.59 -10.10
N GLU A 153 6.46 22.75 -9.98
CA GLU A 153 5.76 23.27 -8.82
C GLU A 153 5.42 22.20 -7.77
N GLU A 154 5.92 20.95 -7.95
CA GLU A 154 5.68 19.87 -6.99
C GLU A 154 6.04 20.30 -5.57
N ARG A 155 5.04 20.25 -4.67
CA ARG A 155 5.22 20.63 -3.27
C ARG A 155 4.36 19.81 -2.33
N GLU A 156 4.76 19.73 -1.08
CA GLU A 156 3.94 19.20 0.00
C GLU A 156 2.86 20.20 0.41
N LEU A 157 1.67 19.68 0.69
CA LEU A 157 0.61 20.46 1.31
C LEU A 157 0.90 20.67 2.81
N SER A 158 0.46 21.82 3.33
CA SER A 158 0.49 22.03 4.77
C SER A 158 -0.47 21.06 5.48
N PRO A 159 -0.30 20.77 6.78
CA PRO A 159 -1.26 19.94 7.52
C PRO A 159 -2.70 20.45 7.46
N ALA A 160 -2.90 21.79 7.37
CA ALA A 160 -4.21 22.42 7.27
C ALA A 160 -4.89 22.15 5.90
N ASP A 161 -4.08 22.01 4.84
CA ASP A 161 -4.55 21.77 3.48
C ASP A 161 -4.59 20.28 3.11
N SER A 162 -4.17 19.39 4.04
CA SER A 162 -4.13 17.96 3.81
C SER A 162 -5.51 17.41 3.46
N ARG A 163 -5.57 16.59 2.41
CA ARG A 163 -6.78 15.90 1.98
C ARG A 163 -7.17 14.75 2.93
N GLY A 164 -6.22 14.31 3.75
CA GLY A 164 -6.44 13.28 4.77
C GLY A 164 -6.64 11.87 4.21
N TYR A 165 -6.19 11.60 2.99
CA TYR A 165 -6.29 10.26 2.40
C TYR A 165 -5.43 9.22 3.12
N LEU A 166 -4.34 9.67 3.73
CA LEU A 166 -3.47 8.86 4.58
C LEU A 166 -3.05 9.69 5.79
N TRP A 167 -3.36 9.19 7.00
CA TRP A 167 -2.91 9.82 8.25
C TRP A 167 -1.73 9.08 8.84
N GLN A 168 -1.78 7.76 8.79
CA GLN A 168 -0.75 6.88 9.32
C GLN A 168 -0.73 5.55 8.60
N LEU A 169 0.46 4.97 8.44
CA LEU A 169 0.66 3.64 7.89
C LEU A 169 1.70 2.91 8.74
N CYS A 170 1.34 1.72 9.22
CA CYS A 170 2.28 0.77 9.81
C CYS A 170 2.24 -0.53 9.01
N THR A 171 3.40 -1.10 8.75
CA THR A 171 3.55 -2.39 8.07
C THR A 171 4.45 -3.34 8.86
N TRP A 172 4.14 -4.62 8.79
CA TRP A 172 4.95 -5.71 9.33
C TRP A 172 5.20 -6.71 8.21
N TRP A 173 6.43 -6.76 7.73
CA TRP A 173 6.87 -7.80 6.83
C TRP A 173 7.40 -8.96 7.64
N ARG A 174 6.83 -10.15 7.47
CA ARG A 174 7.33 -11.40 8.03
C ARG A 174 7.90 -12.25 6.92
N ILE A 175 9.12 -12.73 7.11
CA ILE A 175 9.86 -13.51 6.15
C ILE A 175 10.24 -14.81 6.84
N GLU A 176 9.83 -15.95 6.28
CA GLU A 176 10.13 -17.26 6.81
C GLU A 176 10.64 -18.19 5.71
N GLU A 177 11.89 -18.63 5.86
CA GLU A 177 12.49 -19.62 4.98
C GLU A 177 12.10 -21.03 5.46
N LYS A 178 11.32 -21.75 4.66
CA LYS A 178 10.91 -23.13 4.92
C LYS A 178 10.46 -23.84 3.66
N SER A 179 10.56 -25.16 3.67
CA SER A 179 9.97 -26.02 2.64
C SER A 179 10.44 -25.68 1.22
N GLY A 180 11.73 -25.37 1.03
CA GLY A 180 12.34 -25.16 -0.28
C GLY A 180 12.08 -23.77 -0.89
N GLY A 181 11.88 -22.75 -0.06
CA GLY A 181 11.74 -21.36 -0.47
C GLY A 181 11.43 -20.46 0.70
N THR A 182 10.96 -19.27 0.40
CA THR A 182 10.66 -18.25 1.40
C THR A 182 9.20 -17.81 1.30
N TYR A 183 8.49 -17.88 2.42
CA TYR A 183 7.21 -17.19 2.59
C TYR A 183 7.47 -15.75 2.96
N ILE A 184 6.86 -14.83 2.24
CA ILE A 184 6.81 -13.43 2.59
C ILE A 184 5.36 -13.07 2.91
N GLN A 185 5.16 -12.33 3.97
CA GLN A 185 3.86 -11.82 4.37
C GLN A 185 3.99 -10.36 4.75
N VAL A 186 3.09 -9.53 4.27
CA VAL A 186 2.95 -8.14 4.67
C VAL A 186 1.60 -7.96 5.36
N GLU A 187 1.62 -7.39 6.55
CA GLU A 187 0.45 -6.90 7.26
C GLU A 187 0.52 -5.38 7.26
N ALA A 188 -0.56 -4.72 6.88
CA ALA A 188 -0.64 -3.27 6.79
C ALA A 188 -1.84 -2.74 7.56
N ILE A 189 -1.60 -1.79 8.45
CA ILE A 189 -2.65 -1.03 9.15
C ILE A 189 -2.50 0.43 8.75
N GLU A 190 -3.56 0.97 8.19
CA GLU A 190 -3.64 2.32 7.66
C GLU A 190 -4.78 3.08 8.32
N LEU A 191 -4.54 4.35 8.62
CA LEU A 191 -5.56 5.31 9.05
C LEU A 191 -5.77 6.33 7.94
N SER A 192 -7.03 6.60 7.61
CA SER A 192 -7.43 7.60 6.63
C SER A 192 -8.63 8.40 7.12
N ARG A 193 -8.92 9.51 6.46
CA ARG A 193 -10.17 10.27 6.70
C ARG A 193 -11.39 9.47 6.25
N THR A 194 -12.47 9.61 6.98
CA THR A 194 -13.79 9.07 6.58
C THR A 194 -14.30 9.79 5.34
N VAL A 195 -14.82 9.02 4.38
CA VAL A 195 -15.54 9.59 3.24
C VAL A 195 -16.88 10.13 3.70
N PRO A 196 -17.24 11.39 3.35
CA PRO A 196 -18.56 11.93 3.68
C PRO A 196 -19.68 11.00 3.19
N PHE A 197 -20.72 10.82 4.02
CA PHE A 197 -21.83 9.88 3.80
C PHE A 197 -22.48 10.02 2.42
N VAL A 198 -22.63 11.27 1.94
CA VAL A 198 -23.25 11.56 0.64
C VAL A 198 -22.50 10.98 -0.56
N PHE A 199 -21.20 10.67 -0.42
CA PHE A 199 -20.36 10.10 -1.46
C PHE A 199 -19.97 8.64 -1.18
N ALA A 200 -20.29 8.14 0.00
CA ALA A 200 -19.87 6.82 0.47
C ALA A 200 -20.31 5.69 -0.48
N TRP A 201 -21.49 5.79 -1.09
CA TRP A 201 -22.03 4.77 -1.99
C TRP A 201 -21.29 4.68 -3.33
N ILE A 202 -20.68 5.78 -3.79
CA ILE A 202 -19.85 5.80 -5.01
C ILE A 202 -18.42 5.41 -4.69
N VAL A 203 -17.88 5.92 -3.59
CA VAL A 203 -16.45 5.87 -3.28
C VAL A 203 -16.07 4.56 -2.55
N ASN A 204 -16.94 4.07 -1.66
CA ASN A 204 -16.67 2.86 -0.87
C ASN A 204 -16.37 1.59 -1.68
N PRO A 205 -17.08 1.27 -2.78
CA PRO A 205 -16.75 0.10 -3.61
C PRO A 205 -15.32 0.18 -4.15
N ILE A 206 -14.89 1.37 -4.54
CA ILE A 206 -13.59 1.63 -5.15
C ILE A 206 -12.48 1.58 -4.10
N ILE A 207 -12.68 2.26 -2.95
CA ILE A 207 -11.70 2.25 -1.85
C ILE A 207 -11.47 0.84 -1.30
N ARG A 208 -12.47 -0.05 -1.36
CA ARG A 208 -12.32 -1.45 -0.91
C ARG A 208 -11.30 -2.23 -1.71
N ASP A 209 -11.18 -1.97 -3.00
CA ASP A 209 -10.31 -2.74 -3.88
C ASP A 209 -8.89 -2.14 -4.01
N VAL A 210 -8.72 -0.85 -3.69
CA VAL A 210 -7.42 -0.16 -3.77
C VAL A 210 -6.34 -0.86 -2.93
N PRO A 211 -6.54 -1.17 -1.64
CA PRO A 211 -5.52 -1.84 -0.85
C PRO A 211 -5.19 -3.23 -1.36
N LYS A 212 -6.19 -3.98 -1.85
CA LYS A 212 -5.97 -5.31 -2.43
C LYS A 212 -5.10 -5.23 -3.68
N THR A 213 -5.39 -4.28 -4.56
CA THR A 213 -4.62 -4.04 -5.77
C THR A 213 -3.20 -3.62 -5.43
N PHE A 214 -3.03 -2.69 -4.51
CA PHE A 214 -1.72 -2.24 -4.05
C PHE A 214 -0.89 -3.39 -3.45
N LEU A 215 -1.47 -4.20 -2.55
CA LEU A 215 -0.80 -5.36 -1.99
C LEU A 215 -0.42 -6.41 -3.06
N SER A 216 -1.27 -6.61 -4.07
CA SER A 216 -0.97 -7.50 -5.19
C SER A 216 0.25 -7.00 -5.98
N HIS A 217 0.31 -5.70 -6.27
CA HIS A 217 1.46 -5.08 -6.95
C HIS A 217 2.71 -5.19 -6.10
N LEU A 218 2.62 -4.87 -4.81
CA LEU A 218 3.72 -4.91 -3.86
C LEU A 218 4.32 -6.32 -3.75
N LEU A 219 3.48 -7.35 -3.58
CA LEU A 219 3.92 -8.74 -3.51
C LEU A 219 4.55 -9.21 -4.82
N ARG A 220 3.94 -8.87 -5.96
CA ARG A 220 4.47 -9.21 -7.28
C ARG A 220 5.82 -8.54 -7.53
N ALA A 221 5.95 -7.26 -7.19
CA ALA A 221 7.18 -6.51 -7.31
C ALA A 221 8.29 -7.09 -6.42
N THR A 222 7.96 -7.44 -5.17
CA THR A 222 8.89 -8.13 -4.26
C THR A 222 9.32 -9.48 -4.82
N GLN A 223 8.38 -10.31 -5.29
CA GLN A 223 8.68 -11.59 -5.92
C GLN A 223 9.63 -11.42 -7.11
N LYS A 224 9.34 -10.48 -8.00
CA LYS A 224 10.20 -10.17 -9.17
C LYS A 224 11.58 -9.72 -8.74
N ALA A 225 11.68 -8.83 -7.75
CA ALA A 225 12.97 -8.31 -7.28
C ALA A 225 13.82 -9.38 -6.58
N VAL A 226 13.20 -10.32 -5.84
CA VAL A 226 13.91 -11.41 -5.17
C VAL A 226 14.36 -12.47 -6.18
N ILE A 227 13.46 -12.95 -7.03
CA ILE A 227 13.76 -14.04 -7.99
C ILE A 227 14.54 -13.49 -9.19
N GLY A 228 14.36 -12.23 -9.57
CA GLY A 228 15.02 -11.61 -10.73
C GLY A 228 16.51 -11.33 -10.50
N LYS A 229 16.92 -11.08 -9.26
CA LYS A 229 18.34 -10.88 -8.92
C LYS A 229 19.23 -12.10 -9.24
N ASP A 230 18.66 -13.31 -9.25
CA ASP A 230 19.40 -14.52 -9.63
C ASP A 230 19.66 -14.59 -11.14
N LYS A 231 18.87 -13.90 -11.98
CA LYS A 231 19.04 -13.86 -13.44
C LYS A 231 19.97 -12.73 -13.91
N GLU A 232 20.04 -11.61 -13.18
CA GLU A 232 20.93 -10.49 -13.52
C GLU A 232 22.40 -10.77 -13.20
N SER A 233 22.70 -11.75 -12.37
CA SER A 233 24.06 -12.24 -12.20
C SER A 233 24.60 -12.95 -13.46
N SER A 234 23.76 -13.19 -14.47
CA SER A 234 24.14 -13.89 -15.70
C SER A 234 23.73 -13.22 -17.03
N ALA A 235 23.13 -12.02 -17.06
CA ALA A 235 22.77 -11.36 -18.33
C ALA A 235 22.64 -9.84 -18.19
N ALA A 236 23.26 -9.10 -19.13
CA ALA A 236 23.19 -7.65 -19.24
C ALA A 236 21.79 -7.15 -19.68
N PRO A 237 21.38 -5.90 -19.38
CA PRO A 237 20.01 -5.44 -19.51
C PRO A 237 19.61 -5.14 -20.95
N SER A 238 18.46 -5.68 -21.38
CA SER A 238 17.74 -5.22 -22.56
C SER A 238 16.60 -4.27 -22.13
N PRO A 239 16.30 -3.20 -22.88
CA PRO A 239 15.25 -2.26 -22.50
C PRO A 239 13.88 -2.87 -22.72
N VAL A 240 13.07 -2.93 -21.66
CA VAL A 240 11.68 -3.39 -21.73
C VAL A 240 10.78 -2.19 -21.99
N SER A 241 10.12 -2.27 -23.15
CA SER A 241 9.07 -1.36 -23.62
C SER A 241 7.93 -1.26 -22.61
N SER A 242 7.55 -0.02 -22.31
CA SER A 242 6.36 0.33 -21.54
C SER A 242 5.12 0.18 -22.41
N GLU A 243 4.43 -0.94 -22.35
CA GLU A 243 3.05 -1.07 -22.85
C GLU A 243 2.09 -1.11 -21.68
N LEU A 244 1.51 0.03 -21.44
CA LEU A 244 0.10 0.42 -21.38
C LEU A 244 -0.89 -0.71 -21.01
N LEU A 245 -1.25 -0.80 -19.74
CA LEU A 245 -2.61 -1.20 -19.37
C LEU A 245 -3.41 0.08 -19.11
N SER A 246 -4.04 0.55 -20.19
CA SER A 246 -4.90 1.73 -20.17
C SER A 246 -6.14 1.48 -19.33
N ALA A 247 -6.30 2.24 -18.27
CA ALA A 247 -7.54 2.41 -17.52
C ALA A 247 -8.61 3.19 -18.37
N SER A 248 -8.74 2.86 -19.65
CA SER A 248 -9.69 3.53 -20.57
C SER A 248 -11.15 3.16 -20.33
N PHE A 249 -11.44 2.12 -19.56
CA PHE A 249 -12.83 1.67 -19.36
C PHE A 249 -13.60 2.53 -18.34
N PHE A 250 -12.94 3.07 -17.35
CA PHE A 250 -13.58 3.87 -16.30
C PHE A 250 -13.76 5.36 -16.67
N GLY A 251 -12.90 5.90 -17.50
CA GLY A 251 -13.02 7.28 -17.99
C GLY A 251 -14.30 7.51 -18.81
N HIS A 252 -14.76 6.50 -19.53
CA HIS A 252 -15.96 6.60 -20.35
C HIS A 252 -17.26 6.51 -19.54
N LEU A 253 -17.27 5.78 -18.41
CA LEU A 253 -18.47 5.66 -17.58
C LEU A 253 -18.77 6.94 -16.79
N LEU A 254 -17.71 7.64 -16.35
CA LEU A 254 -17.86 8.91 -15.63
C LEU A 254 -18.20 10.10 -16.52
N GLN A 255 -17.92 10.01 -17.83
CA GLN A 255 -18.30 11.03 -18.82
C GLN A 255 -19.78 10.99 -19.18
N GLN A 256 -20.49 9.90 -18.89
CA GLN A 256 -21.92 9.74 -19.18
C GLN A 256 -22.85 9.95 -17.98
N MET A 257 -22.32 10.27 -16.81
CA MET A 257 -23.19 10.58 -15.67
C MET A 257 -23.68 12.04 -15.76
N PRO A 258 -24.98 12.27 -15.89
CA PRO A 258 -25.52 13.63 -15.86
C PRO A 258 -25.28 14.27 -14.49
N CYS A 259 -24.76 15.49 -14.50
CA CYS A 259 -24.69 16.33 -13.30
C CYS A 259 -26.11 16.59 -12.79
N PHE A 260 -26.57 15.82 -11.79
CA PHE A 260 -27.82 16.09 -11.12
C PHE A 260 -27.61 17.21 -10.08
N GLY A 261 -28.13 18.36 -10.42
CA GLY A 261 -28.62 19.36 -9.50
C GLY A 261 -27.61 20.21 -8.74
N ALA A 262 -27.21 21.30 -9.31
CA ALA A 262 -27.21 22.60 -8.64
C ALA A 262 -27.21 23.70 -9.70
N SER A 263 -28.39 24.14 -10.09
CA SER A 263 -28.57 25.39 -10.80
C SER A 263 -28.33 26.54 -9.81
N PHE A 264 -27.10 27.02 -9.74
CA PHE A 264 -26.81 28.40 -9.28
C PHE A 264 -25.49 28.84 -9.92
N PHE A 265 -25.59 29.95 -10.62
CA PHE A 265 -24.57 30.74 -11.31
C PHE A 265 -24.08 30.27 -12.70
N GLY A 266 -24.47 31.14 -13.67
CA GLY A 266 -24.14 31.02 -15.07
C GLY A 266 -22.68 31.35 -15.38
N GLY A 267 -22.12 30.71 -16.41
CA GLY A 267 -20.86 31.11 -17.03
C GLY A 267 -20.08 29.89 -17.58
N ARG A 268 -19.76 29.96 -18.83
CA ARG A 268 -19.03 28.97 -19.66
C ARG A 268 -17.75 28.48 -18.98
N ASN A 269 -17.71 27.23 -18.60
CA ASN A 269 -16.61 26.29 -18.41
C ASN A 269 -16.99 25.16 -17.43
N GLN A 270 -18.09 24.46 -17.67
CA GLN A 270 -18.71 23.57 -16.69
C GLN A 270 -18.12 22.17 -16.58
N GLN A 271 -17.30 21.70 -17.51
CA GLN A 271 -16.92 20.28 -17.52
C GLN A 271 -15.72 19.90 -16.63
N HIS A 272 -14.83 20.83 -16.31
CA HIS A 272 -13.71 20.59 -15.38
C HIS A 272 -14.03 20.93 -13.91
N LEU A 273 -15.08 21.72 -13.68
CA LEU A 273 -15.44 22.15 -12.31
C LEU A 273 -16.23 21.09 -11.51
N CYS A 274 -16.97 20.18 -12.16
CA CYS A 274 -17.80 19.20 -11.43
C CYS A 274 -16.98 18.19 -10.61
N LEU A 275 -15.87 17.69 -11.12
CA LEU A 275 -15.06 16.70 -10.37
C LEU A 275 -14.26 17.35 -9.23
N VAL A 276 -13.75 18.55 -9.46
CA VAL A 276 -13.03 19.33 -8.43
C VAL A 276 -14.00 19.83 -7.34
N ALA A 277 -15.24 20.19 -7.70
CA ALA A 277 -16.27 20.61 -6.74
C ALA A 277 -16.74 19.46 -5.84
N ILE A 278 -16.89 18.24 -6.38
CA ILE A 278 -17.31 17.06 -5.58
C ILE A 278 -16.27 16.76 -4.49
N PHE A 279 -14.98 16.77 -4.83
CA PHE A 279 -13.92 16.51 -3.85
C PHE A 279 -13.51 17.75 -3.03
N GLY A 280 -13.60 18.96 -3.59
CA GLY A 280 -13.31 20.20 -2.89
C GLY A 280 -14.35 20.52 -1.80
N HIS A 281 -15.64 20.38 -2.08
CA HIS A 281 -16.70 20.59 -1.09
C HIS A 281 -16.77 19.50 -0.01
N ALA A 282 -16.41 18.25 -0.33
CA ALA A 282 -16.31 17.20 0.69
C ALA A 282 -15.24 17.51 1.75
N VAL A 283 -14.21 18.26 1.38
CA VAL A 283 -13.15 18.69 2.29
C VAL A 283 -13.54 19.94 3.08
N THR A 284 -14.34 20.84 2.49
CA THR A 284 -14.73 22.12 3.15
C THR A 284 -15.93 21.96 4.09
N ALA A 285 -16.78 20.94 3.90
CA ALA A 285 -17.94 20.70 4.76
C ALA A 285 -17.63 19.85 6.02
N ALA A 286 -16.37 19.49 6.24
CA ALA A 286 -15.89 18.68 7.37
C ALA A 286 -14.97 19.47 8.33
N ILE A 287 -15.00 20.81 8.27
CA ILE A 287 -14.35 21.69 9.26
C ILE A 287 -15.41 22.25 10.20
#